data_f052c74436b3804d5de35e8c4ef3bc76
#
_entry.id   f052c74436b3804d5de35e8c4ef3bc76
#
_cell.length_a   1.000
_cell.length_b   1.000
_cell.length_c   1.000
_cell.angle_alpha   90.00
_cell.angle_beta   90.00
_cell.angle_gamma   90.00
#
_symmetry.space_group_name_H-M   'P 1'
#
loop_
_entity.id
_entity.type
_entity.pdbx_description
1 polymer ?
#
loop_
_entity_poly.entity_id
_entity_poly.type
_entity_poly.pdbx_seq_one_letter_code
_entity_poly.pdbx_strand_id
1 'polypeptide(L)'
;MLRHIRSLALPLISIATLSVAAAPLAAQSATLIQAQAGNPLGDRFRVDSGGGFVAFGFARDVGNTTGCASQLPATGAGTRFMWLPCRGSVRFGRVPMGQTNWDDANLDDFTFAGGNQVTASGYGAFAYGDQVTVSSTVGAGFGSGVTVSGTAGFSAGASNKCTGFACTALGYTNHAGGQGSVAIGYRVTANADYAVALGYRASNSGHTGTFVWGDESTTDSVRNQANNEFRIRASGGIKLRTSAAANAAPGASGNTGCDLPAGSGSWSCASSRYVKENMADVDGEDVLAKVHDIPVTTWNYITEGREVRHMGPFAQDFYSAFQLGTDSTSIGMVDINGVNLAAIKALEQRTTELKAAQLALDEKMQRLEQLEQRVARLETALRKQSK
;
A
#
# COMPACT_ATOMS: atom_id res chain seq x y z
N MET A 1 -58.55 65.28 7.37
CA MET A 1 -57.63 64.25 7.82
C MET A 1 -57.44 63.24 6.71
N LEU A 2 -56.43 63.43 5.83
CA LEU A 2 -56.18 62.51 4.74
C LEU A 2 -55.03 61.56 5.21
N ARG A 3 -55.31 60.25 5.22
CA ARG A 3 -54.25 59.22 5.48
C ARG A 3 -53.60 58.83 4.15
N HIS A 4 -52.26 58.92 4.10
CA HIS A 4 -51.42 58.45 3.03
C HIS A 4 -51.44 56.91 3.00
N ILE A 5 -51.89 56.30 1.89
CA ILE A 5 -51.68 54.92 1.55
C ILE A 5 -50.39 54.86 0.71
N ARG A 6 -49.32 54.27 1.28
CA ARG A 6 -48.11 53.93 0.51
C ARG A 6 -48.42 52.69 -0.32
N SER A 7 -48.35 52.86 -1.63
CA SER A 7 -48.40 51.76 -2.62
C SER A 7 -47.14 50.89 -2.49
N LEU A 8 -47.29 49.63 -2.07
CA LEU A 8 -46.32 48.57 -2.22
C LEU A 8 -46.42 48.05 -3.67
N ALA A 9 -45.42 48.33 -4.49
CA ALA A 9 -45.31 47.74 -5.81
C ALA A 9 -44.83 46.29 -5.65
N LEU A 10 -45.72 45.33 -5.83
CA LEU A 10 -45.41 43.92 -6.04
C LEU A 10 -44.82 43.73 -7.43
N PRO A 11 -43.75 42.95 -7.60
CA PRO A 11 -43.24 42.63 -8.92
C PRO A 11 -44.26 41.81 -9.70
N LEU A 12 -44.70 42.29 -10.87
CA LEU A 12 -45.54 41.57 -11.79
C LEU A 12 -44.84 40.32 -12.29
N ILE A 13 -45.32 39.15 -11.88
CA ILE A 13 -45.01 37.89 -12.55
C ILE A 13 -45.85 37.81 -13.78
N SER A 14 -45.28 38.09 -14.96
CA SER A 14 -45.95 37.92 -16.27
C SER A 14 -46.01 36.43 -16.59
N ILE A 15 -47.17 35.82 -16.49
CA ILE A 15 -47.47 34.53 -17.09
C ILE A 15 -47.68 34.74 -18.57
N ALA A 16 -46.68 34.35 -19.39
CA ALA A 16 -46.79 34.47 -20.83
C ALA A 16 -47.76 33.42 -21.39
N THR A 17 -48.76 33.85 -22.13
CA THR A 17 -49.71 33.02 -22.86
C THR A 17 -48.98 32.24 -23.96
N LEU A 18 -49.26 30.92 -24.02
CA LEU A 18 -48.74 29.98 -25.00
C LEU A 18 -49.31 30.32 -26.39
N SER A 19 -48.52 30.89 -27.30
CA SER A 19 -48.84 30.95 -28.73
C SER A 19 -48.06 29.85 -29.46
N VAL A 20 -48.74 28.83 -29.95
CA VAL A 20 -48.15 27.79 -30.81
C VAL A 20 -48.11 28.35 -32.24
N ALA A 21 -46.95 28.79 -32.67
CA ALA A 21 -46.65 29.02 -34.07
C ALA A 21 -45.88 27.83 -34.64
N ALA A 22 -46.50 27.10 -35.58
CA ALA A 22 -45.80 26.02 -36.32
C ALA A 22 -44.79 26.64 -37.28
N ALA A 23 -43.52 26.42 -37.01
CA ALA A 23 -42.43 26.73 -37.93
C ALA A 23 -41.59 25.49 -38.22
N PRO A 24 -40.89 25.37 -39.37
CA PRO A 24 -40.31 24.13 -39.84
C PRO A 24 -39.14 23.68 -38.96
N LEU A 25 -38.97 22.36 -38.85
CA LEU A 25 -37.94 21.68 -38.07
C LEU A 25 -36.52 22.11 -38.42
N ALA A 26 -36.00 23.07 -37.69
CA ALA A 26 -34.58 23.20 -37.43
C ALA A 26 -34.39 23.01 -35.93
N ALA A 27 -33.47 22.14 -35.50
CA ALA A 27 -33.35 21.65 -34.14
C ALA A 27 -32.91 22.75 -33.14
N GLN A 28 -33.84 23.62 -32.80
CA GLN A 28 -33.75 24.50 -31.63
C GLN A 28 -34.87 24.07 -30.66
N SER A 29 -34.52 23.58 -29.51
CA SER A 29 -35.49 23.26 -28.46
C SER A 29 -36.29 24.50 -28.06
N ALA A 30 -37.63 24.42 -28.11
CA ALA A 30 -38.48 25.55 -27.72
C ALA A 30 -38.33 25.82 -26.22
N THR A 31 -38.27 27.11 -25.85
CA THR A 31 -38.28 27.51 -24.42
C THR A 31 -39.69 27.30 -23.86
N LEU A 32 -39.84 26.49 -22.81
CA LEU A 32 -41.13 26.21 -22.14
C LEU A 32 -41.39 27.14 -20.95
N ILE A 33 -40.33 27.44 -20.18
CA ILE A 33 -40.40 28.33 -19.02
C ILE A 33 -39.21 29.27 -19.08
N GLN A 34 -39.44 30.55 -18.86
CA GLN A 34 -38.40 31.57 -18.84
C GLN A 34 -38.71 32.60 -17.73
N ALA A 35 -37.71 32.90 -16.92
CA ALA A 35 -37.73 34.00 -15.98
C ALA A 35 -36.63 35.01 -16.34
N GLN A 36 -36.97 36.27 -16.39
CA GLN A 36 -36.06 37.38 -16.77
C GLN A 36 -35.98 38.42 -15.65
N ALA A 37 -34.78 38.95 -15.44
CA ALA A 37 -34.55 40.03 -14.49
C ALA A 37 -33.32 40.85 -14.90
N GLY A 38 -33.27 42.09 -14.44
CA GLY A 38 -32.19 43.02 -14.75
C GLY A 38 -32.59 44.13 -15.74
N ASN A 39 -31.67 45.03 -16.06
CA ASN A 39 -31.87 46.12 -17.04
C ASN A 39 -30.59 46.23 -17.91
N PRO A 40 -30.64 45.80 -19.20
CA PRO A 40 -31.78 45.18 -19.87
C PRO A 40 -32.13 43.80 -19.30
N LEU A 41 -33.41 43.35 -19.47
CA LEU A 41 -33.85 42.02 -19.03
C LEU A 41 -33.08 40.93 -19.72
N GLY A 42 -32.49 40.04 -18.95
CA GLY A 42 -31.78 38.82 -19.41
C GLY A 42 -32.37 37.55 -18.79
N ASP A 43 -32.18 36.45 -19.49
CA ASP A 43 -32.65 35.15 -18.98
C ASP A 43 -31.96 34.84 -17.63
N ARG A 44 -32.75 34.42 -16.65
CA ARG A 44 -32.28 33.92 -15.35
C ARG A 44 -32.53 32.43 -15.17
N PHE A 45 -33.61 31.94 -15.78
CA PHE A 45 -33.96 30.53 -15.78
C PHE A 45 -34.69 30.20 -17.08
N ARG A 46 -34.31 29.12 -17.74
CA ARG A 46 -34.94 28.62 -18.95
C ARG A 46 -35.05 27.11 -18.94
N VAL A 47 -36.22 26.59 -19.35
CA VAL A 47 -36.45 25.18 -19.64
C VAL A 47 -36.81 25.07 -21.12
N ASP A 48 -36.18 24.17 -21.83
CA ASP A 48 -36.46 23.91 -23.24
C ASP A 48 -37.42 22.71 -23.45
N SER A 49 -37.90 22.53 -24.68
CA SER A 49 -38.81 21.44 -25.04
C SER A 49 -38.18 20.04 -24.98
N GLY A 50 -36.86 19.93 -24.92
CA GLY A 50 -36.13 18.67 -24.71
C GLY A 50 -35.98 18.28 -23.25
N GLY A 51 -36.52 19.09 -22.31
CA GLY A 51 -36.38 18.89 -20.86
C GLY A 51 -35.07 19.44 -20.28
N GLY A 52 -34.24 20.06 -21.09
CA GLY A 52 -33.04 20.75 -20.61
C GLY A 52 -33.38 22.03 -19.86
N PHE A 53 -32.69 22.35 -18.77
CA PHE A 53 -32.81 23.62 -18.09
C PHE A 53 -31.46 24.31 -17.91
N VAL A 54 -31.51 25.64 -17.87
CA VAL A 54 -30.35 26.45 -17.51
C VAL A 54 -30.78 27.56 -16.54
N ALA A 55 -29.99 27.75 -15.50
CA ALA A 55 -30.13 28.83 -14.55
C ALA A 55 -28.89 29.73 -14.62
N PHE A 56 -29.08 30.97 -15.03
CA PHE A 56 -28.02 31.96 -15.15
C PHE A 56 -27.85 32.76 -13.86
N GLY A 57 -26.64 33.12 -13.53
CA GLY A 57 -26.31 33.96 -12.40
C GLY A 57 -25.08 34.81 -12.68
N PHE A 58 -24.81 35.76 -11.82
CA PHE A 58 -23.57 36.50 -11.86
C PHE A 58 -22.48 35.68 -11.16
N ALA A 59 -21.40 35.38 -11.86
CA ALA A 59 -20.16 34.95 -11.23
C ALA A 59 -19.50 36.15 -10.55
N ARG A 60 -18.91 35.94 -9.38
CA ARG A 60 -18.01 36.92 -8.78
C ARG A 60 -16.57 36.52 -9.02
N ASP A 61 -15.65 37.45 -8.87
CA ASP A 61 -14.22 37.14 -8.84
C ASP A 61 -13.87 36.28 -7.62
N VAL A 62 -13.01 35.31 -7.82
CA VAL A 62 -12.54 34.41 -6.76
C VAL A 62 -11.94 35.21 -5.58
N GLY A 63 -12.39 34.91 -4.38
CA GLY A 63 -11.94 35.60 -3.17
C GLY A 63 -12.75 36.84 -2.77
N ASN A 64 -13.66 37.35 -3.62
CA ASN A 64 -14.57 38.44 -3.24
C ASN A 64 -15.85 37.88 -2.62
N THR A 65 -15.93 37.87 -1.30
CA THR A 65 -17.11 37.36 -0.56
C THR A 65 -18.22 38.40 -0.37
N THR A 66 -17.99 39.66 -0.77
CA THR A 66 -18.92 40.75 -0.52
C THR A 66 -20.19 40.59 -1.38
N GLY A 67 -21.35 40.57 -0.76
CA GLY A 67 -22.65 40.56 -1.41
C GLY A 67 -23.23 39.18 -1.74
N CYS A 68 -22.51 38.08 -1.58
CA CYS A 68 -23.06 36.73 -1.83
C CYS A 68 -23.96 36.19 -0.71
N ALA A 69 -23.73 36.56 0.54
CA ALA A 69 -24.55 36.14 1.69
C ALA A 69 -26.04 36.56 1.54
N SER A 70 -26.29 37.74 1.00
CA SER A 70 -27.64 38.23 0.73
C SER A 70 -28.36 37.55 -0.42
N GLN A 71 -27.67 36.67 -1.15
CA GLN A 71 -28.20 35.97 -2.34
C GLN A 71 -28.52 34.48 -2.05
N LEU A 72 -28.38 34.02 -0.82
CA LEU A 72 -28.81 32.66 -0.47
C LEU A 72 -30.33 32.49 -0.64
N PRO A 73 -30.79 31.52 -1.46
CA PRO A 73 -32.20 31.29 -1.66
C PRO A 73 -32.96 30.86 -0.40
N ALA A 74 -32.24 30.15 0.50
CA ALA A 74 -32.76 29.73 1.80
C ALA A 74 -31.65 29.38 2.77
N THR A 75 -31.85 29.61 4.06
CA THR A 75 -30.94 29.29 5.19
C THR A 75 -31.60 28.33 6.16
N GLY A 76 -30.85 27.81 7.13
CA GLY A 76 -31.33 26.93 8.20
C GLY A 76 -31.76 25.56 7.75
N ALA A 77 -32.65 24.93 8.54
CA ALA A 77 -33.15 23.58 8.31
C ALA A 77 -34.09 23.48 7.11
N GLY A 78 -34.17 22.32 6.49
CA GLY A 78 -35.11 22.02 5.40
C GLY A 78 -34.56 21.09 4.34
N THR A 79 -35.45 20.56 3.47
CA THR A 79 -35.11 19.76 2.29
C THR A 79 -35.23 20.62 1.05
N ARG A 80 -34.17 20.73 0.25
CA ARG A 80 -34.13 21.63 -0.90
C ARG A 80 -33.05 21.28 -1.92
N PHE A 81 -33.20 21.81 -3.11
CA PHE A 81 -32.17 21.94 -4.13
C PHE A 81 -31.85 23.43 -4.28
N MET A 82 -30.56 23.78 -4.31
CA MET A 82 -30.10 25.15 -4.51
C MET A 82 -28.92 25.17 -5.49
N TRP A 83 -29.01 26.05 -6.49
CA TRP A 83 -27.92 26.53 -7.28
C TRP A 83 -27.53 27.92 -6.78
N LEU A 84 -26.29 28.11 -6.45
CA LEU A 84 -25.71 29.34 -5.90
C LEU A 84 -24.76 29.96 -6.93
N PRO A 85 -25.27 30.69 -7.93
CA PRO A 85 -24.46 31.15 -9.06
C PRO A 85 -23.32 32.08 -8.65
N CYS A 86 -23.53 32.92 -7.63
CA CYS A 86 -22.50 33.79 -7.10
C CYS A 86 -21.28 33.05 -6.58
N ARG A 87 -21.45 31.81 -6.11
CA ARG A 87 -20.39 30.94 -5.59
C ARG A 87 -20.05 29.78 -6.54
N GLY A 88 -20.78 29.63 -7.66
CA GLY A 88 -20.63 28.44 -8.52
C GLY A 88 -20.92 27.13 -7.80
N SER A 89 -21.81 27.14 -6.80
CA SER A 89 -21.99 26.03 -5.86
C SER A 89 -23.36 25.38 -5.95
N VAL A 90 -23.46 24.08 -5.67
CA VAL A 90 -24.69 23.29 -5.70
C VAL A 90 -24.94 22.65 -4.33
N ARG A 91 -26.22 22.68 -3.91
CA ARG A 91 -26.70 22.00 -2.69
C ARG A 91 -28.00 21.25 -3.00
N PHE A 92 -28.10 19.99 -2.55
CA PHE A 92 -29.34 19.25 -2.60
C PHE A 92 -29.47 18.22 -1.47
N GLY A 93 -30.67 18.03 -0.96
CA GLY A 93 -30.94 17.12 0.15
C GLY A 93 -31.48 17.85 1.37
N ARG A 94 -31.06 17.43 2.58
CA ARG A 94 -31.67 17.87 3.84
C ARG A 94 -30.62 18.48 4.79
N VAL A 95 -31.00 19.61 5.39
CA VAL A 95 -30.36 20.16 6.61
C VAL A 95 -31.31 19.90 7.77
N PRO A 96 -30.88 19.13 8.83
CA PRO A 96 -31.72 18.85 10.00
C PRO A 96 -32.06 20.10 10.82
N MET A 97 -33.09 19.99 11.69
CA MET A 97 -33.45 21.08 12.61
C MET A 97 -32.26 21.44 13.52
N GLY A 98 -32.05 22.75 13.71
CA GLY A 98 -30.95 23.28 14.52
C GLY A 98 -29.56 23.22 13.85
N GLN A 99 -29.49 22.78 12.60
CA GLN A 99 -28.23 22.73 11.85
C GLN A 99 -28.18 23.86 10.81
N THR A 100 -26.94 24.28 10.49
CA THR A 100 -26.63 25.41 9.60
C THR A 100 -25.67 25.02 8.47
N ASN A 101 -25.67 23.75 8.09
CA ASN A 101 -24.70 23.18 7.13
C ASN A 101 -24.59 23.95 5.80
N TRP A 102 -25.69 24.62 5.39
CA TRP A 102 -25.76 25.36 4.12
C TRP A 102 -25.97 26.87 4.31
N ASP A 103 -25.76 27.37 5.51
CA ASP A 103 -25.75 28.82 5.79
C ASP A 103 -24.40 29.41 5.33
N ASP A 104 -24.34 30.74 5.16
CA ASP A 104 -23.22 31.42 4.52
C ASP A 104 -21.84 31.11 5.13
N ALA A 105 -21.77 30.94 6.45
CA ALA A 105 -20.56 30.60 7.17
C ALA A 105 -19.98 29.20 6.81
N ASN A 106 -20.80 28.32 6.23
CA ASN A 106 -20.47 26.94 5.84
C ASN A 106 -20.42 26.76 4.33
N LEU A 107 -20.24 27.86 3.58
CA LEU A 107 -20.20 27.88 2.12
C LEU A 107 -18.89 28.50 1.65
N ASP A 108 -18.29 27.87 0.65
CA ASP A 108 -17.21 28.47 -0.14
C ASP A 108 -17.52 28.33 -1.64
N ASP A 109 -16.62 28.79 -2.48
CA ASP A 109 -16.79 28.81 -3.92
C ASP A 109 -16.57 27.43 -4.54
N PHE A 110 -17.28 27.15 -5.63
CA PHE A 110 -17.18 25.93 -6.45
C PHE A 110 -17.42 24.64 -5.66
N THR A 111 -18.29 24.70 -4.63
CA THR A 111 -18.55 23.56 -3.76
C THR A 111 -19.81 22.79 -4.16
N PHE A 112 -19.76 21.48 -3.88
CA PHE A 112 -20.89 20.58 -4.06
C PHE A 112 -21.21 19.88 -2.73
N ALA A 113 -22.46 19.98 -2.25
CA ALA A 113 -22.92 19.20 -1.09
C ALA A 113 -24.28 18.58 -1.38
N GLY A 114 -24.35 17.24 -1.23
CA GLY A 114 -25.59 16.47 -1.44
C GLY A 114 -25.84 15.46 -0.34
N GLY A 115 -27.12 15.28 0.06
CA GLY A 115 -27.50 14.28 1.05
C GLY A 115 -28.07 14.85 2.35
N ASN A 116 -27.87 14.16 3.47
CA ASN A 116 -28.39 14.55 4.78
C ASN A 116 -27.26 15.10 5.67
N GLN A 117 -27.45 16.31 6.21
CA GLN A 117 -26.47 16.95 7.14
C GLN A 117 -25.04 17.03 6.55
N VAL A 118 -24.92 17.39 5.28
CA VAL A 118 -23.64 17.45 4.57
C VAL A 118 -23.11 18.88 4.54
N THR A 119 -21.83 19.06 4.83
CA THR A 119 -21.14 20.35 4.76
C THR A 119 -19.99 20.27 3.76
N ALA A 120 -19.91 21.23 2.84
CA ALA A 120 -18.79 21.46 1.93
C ALA A 120 -18.39 22.94 2.05
N SER A 121 -17.47 23.25 2.97
CA SER A 121 -17.09 24.62 3.35
C SER A 121 -15.69 25.04 2.91
N GLY A 122 -14.92 24.13 2.29
CA GLY A 122 -13.64 24.48 1.68
C GLY A 122 -13.78 24.81 0.20
N TYR A 123 -12.96 25.70 -0.34
CA TYR A 123 -12.93 26.02 -1.76
C TYR A 123 -12.81 24.77 -2.64
N GLY A 124 -13.71 24.62 -3.61
CA GLY A 124 -13.73 23.45 -4.50
C GLY A 124 -14.09 22.13 -3.80
N ALA A 125 -14.63 22.14 -2.58
CA ALA A 125 -14.96 20.94 -1.83
C ALA A 125 -16.14 20.17 -2.43
N PHE A 126 -16.05 18.83 -2.45
CA PHE A 126 -17.10 17.93 -2.86
C PHE A 126 -17.52 17.02 -1.70
N ALA A 127 -18.76 17.06 -1.28
CA ALA A 127 -19.30 16.25 -0.18
C ALA A 127 -20.63 15.60 -0.53
N TYR A 128 -20.76 14.29 -0.32
CA TYR A 128 -22.01 13.57 -0.59
C TYR A 128 -22.26 12.43 0.41
N GLY A 129 -23.47 12.36 0.94
CA GLY A 129 -23.89 11.24 1.79
C GLY A 129 -24.68 11.66 3.03
N ASP A 130 -24.37 11.05 4.18
CA ASP A 130 -24.99 11.36 5.47
C ASP A 130 -23.94 11.83 6.48
N GLN A 131 -24.11 13.01 7.07
CA GLN A 131 -23.17 13.59 8.05
C GLN A 131 -21.72 13.70 7.51
N VAL A 132 -21.57 14.05 6.24
CA VAL A 132 -20.26 14.25 5.61
C VAL A 132 -19.82 15.70 5.78
N THR A 133 -18.59 15.91 6.22
CA THR A 133 -17.98 17.24 6.35
C THR A 133 -16.70 17.32 5.56
N VAL A 134 -16.63 18.21 4.57
CA VAL A 134 -15.44 18.56 3.81
C VAL A 134 -15.17 20.05 4.01
N SER A 135 -14.19 20.37 4.84
CA SER A 135 -13.80 21.74 5.16
C SER A 135 -12.49 22.19 4.51
N SER A 136 -11.86 21.30 3.77
CA SER A 136 -10.56 21.53 3.12
C SER A 136 -10.72 22.05 1.69
N THR A 137 -9.73 22.79 1.22
CA THR A 137 -9.59 23.19 -0.18
C THR A 137 -9.41 21.96 -1.07
N VAL A 138 -10.21 21.86 -2.14
CA VAL A 138 -10.29 20.76 -3.13
C VAL A 138 -10.35 19.37 -2.52
N GLY A 139 -10.91 19.25 -1.32
CA GLY A 139 -11.17 17.95 -0.68
C GLY A 139 -12.43 17.28 -1.21
N ALA A 140 -12.48 15.93 -1.14
CA ALA A 140 -13.66 15.16 -1.50
C ALA A 140 -14.02 14.10 -0.44
N GLY A 141 -15.33 14.04 -0.09
CA GLY A 141 -15.84 13.12 0.93
C GLY A 141 -17.16 12.46 0.54
N PHE A 142 -17.25 11.13 0.71
CA PHE A 142 -18.41 10.32 0.33
C PHE A 142 -18.78 9.32 1.42
N GLY A 143 -20.06 9.16 1.73
CA GLY A 143 -20.54 8.09 2.61
C GLY A 143 -21.23 8.57 3.87
N SER A 144 -20.89 8.02 5.04
CA SER A 144 -21.56 8.38 6.31
C SER A 144 -20.54 8.72 7.40
N GLY A 145 -20.73 9.87 8.06
CA GLY A 145 -19.84 10.33 9.16
C GLY A 145 -18.41 10.60 8.71
N VAL A 146 -18.20 10.92 7.44
CA VAL A 146 -16.87 11.16 6.86
C VAL A 146 -16.43 12.60 7.12
N THR A 147 -15.17 12.78 7.50
CA THR A 147 -14.54 14.10 7.70
C THR A 147 -13.31 14.23 6.83
N VAL A 148 -13.23 15.30 6.02
CA VAL A 148 -12.06 15.68 5.24
C VAL A 148 -11.70 17.13 5.58
N SER A 149 -10.61 17.30 6.30
CA SER A 149 -10.06 18.63 6.67
C SER A 149 -8.66 18.87 6.12
N GLY A 150 -8.02 17.84 5.56
CA GLY A 150 -6.75 17.98 4.85
C GLY A 150 -6.95 18.48 3.43
N THR A 151 -6.22 19.50 3.03
CA THR A 151 -6.22 20.04 1.66
C THR A 151 -5.90 18.92 0.65
N ALA A 152 -6.64 18.88 -0.47
CA ALA A 152 -6.57 17.81 -1.48
C ALA A 152 -6.81 16.41 -0.94
N GLY A 153 -7.48 16.27 0.22
CA GLY A 153 -7.80 14.99 0.84
C GLY A 153 -8.98 14.28 0.16
N PHE A 154 -8.93 12.95 0.17
CA PHE A 154 -10.00 12.09 -0.34
C PHE A 154 -10.44 11.06 0.69
N SER A 155 -11.74 10.97 0.97
CA SER A 155 -12.24 9.99 1.92
C SER A 155 -13.60 9.41 1.50
N ALA A 156 -13.74 8.08 1.58
CA ALA A 156 -15.00 7.42 1.27
C ALA A 156 -15.29 6.23 2.18
N GLY A 157 -16.58 6.01 2.50
CA GLY A 157 -17.06 4.91 3.34
C GLY A 157 -17.76 5.40 4.59
N ALA A 158 -17.42 4.84 5.78
CA ALA A 158 -18.09 5.24 7.00
C ALA A 158 -17.10 5.61 8.13
N SER A 159 -17.38 6.74 8.80
CA SER A 159 -16.61 7.23 9.96
C SER A 159 -15.10 7.42 9.69
N ASN A 160 -14.73 7.68 8.45
CA ASN A 160 -13.35 7.93 8.08
C ASN A 160 -12.94 9.39 8.30
N LYS A 161 -11.66 9.60 8.61
CA LYS A 161 -11.06 10.91 8.78
C LYS A 161 -9.83 11.06 7.89
N CYS A 162 -9.77 12.10 7.07
CA CYS A 162 -8.63 12.50 6.27
C CYS A 162 -8.26 13.93 6.67
N THR A 163 -7.21 14.07 7.48
CA THR A 163 -6.83 15.35 8.10
C THR A 163 -5.47 15.86 7.63
N GLY A 164 -4.64 15.01 7.03
CA GLY A 164 -3.37 15.36 6.44
C GLY A 164 -3.51 16.01 5.05
N PHE A 165 -2.49 16.72 4.59
CA PHE A 165 -2.41 17.20 3.21
C PHE A 165 -2.35 16.01 2.23
N ALA A 166 -3.14 16.02 1.16
CA ALA A 166 -3.21 14.95 0.14
C ALA A 166 -3.42 13.55 0.73
N CYS A 167 -4.16 13.43 1.83
CA CYS A 167 -4.46 12.17 2.50
C CYS A 167 -5.54 11.35 1.77
N THR A 168 -5.54 10.04 1.98
CA THR A 168 -6.59 9.12 1.51
C THR A 168 -7.07 8.23 2.64
N ALA A 169 -8.40 8.20 2.90
CA ALA A 169 -8.99 7.33 3.92
C ALA A 169 -10.22 6.60 3.36
N LEU A 170 -10.14 5.27 3.18
CA LEU A 170 -11.20 4.48 2.54
C LEU A 170 -11.61 3.29 3.39
N GLY A 171 -12.92 3.05 3.51
CA GLY A 171 -13.48 1.90 4.23
C GLY A 171 -14.21 2.31 5.51
N TYR A 172 -13.84 1.74 6.66
CA TYR A 172 -14.58 1.94 7.91
C TYR A 172 -13.68 2.39 9.06
N THR A 173 -13.98 3.55 9.64
CA THR A 173 -13.30 4.09 10.84
C THR A 173 -11.78 4.21 10.65
N ASN A 174 -11.33 4.66 9.48
CA ASN A 174 -9.92 4.86 9.17
C ASN A 174 -9.51 6.32 9.41
N HIS A 175 -8.25 6.52 9.74
CA HIS A 175 -7.67 7.84 9.95
C HIS A 175 -6.36 8.00 9.16
N ALA A 176 -6.36 8.88 8.17
CA ALA A 176 -5.19 9.34 7.43
C ALA A 176 -4.87 10.77 7.89
N GLY A 177 -3.87 10.90 8.75
CA GLY A 177 -3.52 12.15 9.44
C GLY A 177 -2.24 12.81 8.96
N GLY A 178 -1.33 12.06 8.38
CA GLY A 178 -0.06 12.57 7.85
C GLY A 178 -0.19 13.12 6.43
N GLN A 179 0.78 13.92 6.02
CA GLN A 179 0.93 14.39 4.64
C GLN A 179 1.14 13.19 3.69
N GLY A 180 0.38 13.11 2.61
CA GLY A 180 0.47 12.00 1.65
C GLY A 180 0.16 10.63 2.24
N SER A 181 -0.51 10.58 3.40
CA SER A 181 -0.82 9.32 4.09
C SER A 181 -2.01 8.59 3.47
N VAL A 182 -1.98 7.26 3.53
CA VAL A 182 -3.02 6.37 3.00
C VAL A 182 -3.48 5.40 4.07
N ALA A 183 -4.78 5.41 4.42
CA ALA A 183 -5.40 4.50 5.37
C ALA A 183 -6.60 3.79 4.71
N ILE A 184 -6.48 2.52 4.36
CA ILE A 184 -7.51 1.77 3.63
C ILE A 184 -7.83 0.45 4.35
N GLY A 185 -9.10 0.25 4.69
CA GLY A 185 -9.56 -0.99 5.33
C GLY A 185 -10.51 -0.75 6.49
N TYR A 186 -10.30 -1.46 7.59
CA TYR A 186 -11.12 -1.43 8.79
C TYR A 186 -10.31 -1.02 10.02
N ARG A 187 -10.61 0.14 10.62
CA ARG A 187 -9.93 0.71 11.79
C ARG A 187 -8.42 0.87 11.60
N VAL A 188 -8.04 1.37 10.46
CA VAL A 188 -6.66 1.59 10.06
C VAL A 188 -6.22 3.02 10.38
N THR A 189 -4.97 3.20 10.79
CA THR A 189 -4.41 4.51 11.14
C THR A 189 -3.09 4.76 10.43
N ALA A 190 -3.02 5.85 9.67
CA ALA A 190 -1.82 6.40 9.01
C ALA A 190 -1.69 7.88 9.38
N ASN A 191 -1.22 8.17 10.60
CA ASN A 191 -1.23 9.51 11.18
C ASN A 191 0.12 10.24 11.10
N ALA A 192 1.12 9.69 10.43
CA ALA A 192 2.38 10.34 10.12
C ALA A 192 2.61 10.44 8.61
N ASP A 193 3.52 11.32 8.20
CA ASP A 193 3.77 11.65 6.81
C ASP A 193 4.24 10.44 6.00
N TYR A 194 3.71 10.34 4.76
CA TYR A 194 4.04 9.29 3.79
C TYR A 194 3.80 7.86 4.29
N ALA A 195 3.00 7.70 5.34
CA ALA A 195 2.64 6.39 5.87
C ALA A 195 1.51 5.74 5.07
N VAL A 196 1.66 4.45 4.77
CA VAL A 196 0.64 3.61 4.14
C VAL A 196 0.23 2.51 5.12
N ALA A 197 -1.05 2.49 5.50
CA ALA A 197 -1.61 1.48 6.40
C ALA A 197 -2.84 0.83 5.76
N LEU A 198 -2.84 -0.49 5.65
CA LEU A 198 -3.85 -1.24 4.90
C LEU A 198 -4.39 -2.44 5.69
N GLY A 199 -5.62 -2.87 5.35
CA GLY A 199 -6.23 -4.11 5.84
C GLY A 199 -7.01 -3.92 7.15
N TYR A 200 -6.71 -4.73 8.17
CA TYR A 200 -7.44 -4.75 9.42
C TYR A 200 -6.58 -4.29 10.60
N ARG A 201 -6.98 -3.19 11.26
CA ARG A 201 -6.31 -2.62 12.45
C ARG A 201 -4.81 -2.39 12.30
N ALA A 202 -4.38 -2.01 11.09
CA ALA A 202 -3.00 -1.61 10.84
C ALA A 202 -2.75 -0.17 11.33
N SER A 203 -1.58 0.09 11.92
CA SER A 203 -1.21 1.41 12.44
C SER A 203 0.26 1.70 12.21
N ASN A 204 0.56 2.87 11.66
CA ASN A 204 1.93 3.37 11.56
C ASN A 204 2.51 3.86 12.91
N SER A 205 1.70 3.94 13.98
CA SER A 205 2.10 4.37 15.33
C SER A 205 2.87 5.69 15.40
N GLY A 206 2.62 6.63 14.47
CA GLY A 206 3.32 7.91 14.40
C GLY A 206 4.66 7.89 13.66
N HIS A 207 5.04 6.77 13.05
CA HIS A 207 6.29 6.64 12.29
C HIS A 207 6.09 7.04 10.82
N THR A 208 6.99 7.86 10.30
CA THR A 208 6.97 8.38 8.93
C THR A 208 7.53 7.39 7.92
N GLY A 209 7.08 7.49 6.65
CA GLY A 209 7.60 6.69 5.53
C GLY A 209 7.33 5.20 5.65
N THR A 210 6.37 4.78 6.46
CA THR A 210 6.11 3.36 6.77
C THR A 210 5.10 2.73 5.85
N PHE A 211 5.21 1.41 5.70
CA PHE A 211 4.15 0.57 5.17
C PHE A 211 3.73 -0.44 6.25
N VAL A 212 2.43 -0.57 6.51
CA VAL A 212 1.91 -1.60 7.41
C VAL A 212 0.66 -2.26 6.84
N TRP A 213 0.63 -3.59 6.84
CA TRP A 213 -0.55 -4.37 6.46
C TRP A 213 -0.91 -5.36 7.57
N GLY A 214 -2.19 -5.43 7.88
CA GLY A 214 -2.74 -6.35 8.88
C GLY A 214 -3.84 -7.24 8.32
N ASP A 215 -3.73 -8.55 8.59
CA ASP A 215 -4.82 -9.50 8.41
C ASP A 215 -5.82 -9.44 9.58
N GLU A 216 -6.91 -10.19 9.48
CA GLU A 216 -7.99 -10.24 10.47
C GLU A 216 -7.83 -11.34 11.54
N SER A 217 -6.69 -12.00 11.60
CA SER A 217 -6.46 -13.17 12.47
C SER A 217 -6.60 -12.87 13.97
N THR A 218 -6.48 -11.62 14.37
CA THR A 218 -6.63 -11.15 15.75
C THR A 218 -7.16 -9.74 15.80
N THR A 219 -7.78 -9.35 16.93
CA THR A 219 -8.21 -7.97 17.18
C THR A 219 -7.06 -7.05 17.60
N ASP A 220 -5.86 -7.56 17.80
CA ASP A 220 -4.69 -6.75 18.11
C ASP A 220 -4.24 -5.97 16.87
N SER A 221 -3.80 -4.75 17.10
CA SER A 221 -3.26 -3.93 16.01
C SER A 221 -1.85 -4.37 15.63
N VAL A 222 -1.60 -4.48 14.31
CA VAL A 222 -0.22 -4.54 13.81
C VAL A 222 0.32 -3.12 13.72
N ARG A 223 1.52 -2.88 14.27
CA ARG A 223 2.07 -1.52 14.47
C ARG A 223 3.51 -1.43 14.03
N ASN A 224 3.86 -0.39 13.28
CA ASN A 224 5.27 -0.05 13.05
C ASN A 224 5.95 0.38 14.37
N GLN A 225 7.25 0.18 14.42
CA GLN A 225 8.10 0.48 15.57
C GLN A 225 9.25 1.46 15.23
N ALA A 226 9.45 1.73 13.95
CA ALA A 226 10.47 2.65 13.46
C ALA A 226 10.01 3.37 12.18
N ASN A 227 10.63 4.51 11.89
CA ASN A 227 10.45 5.20 10.62
C ASN A 227 10.96 4.33 9.45
N ASN A 228 10.34 4.47 8.28
CA ASN A 228 10.70 3.74 7.05
C ASN A 228 10.61 2.21 7.17
N GLU A 229 9.85 1.71 8.15
CA GLU A 229 9.66 0.27 8.35
C GLU A 229 8.55 -0.27 7.42
N PHE A 230 8.82 -1.42 6.83
CA PHE A 230 7.84 -2.25 6.13
C PHE A 230 7.41 -3.40 7.03
N ARG A 231 6.18 -3.40 7.52
CA ARG A 231 5.64 -4.42 8.43
C ARG A 231 4.39 -5.07 7.91
N ILE A 232 4.36 -6.38 7.96
CA ILE A 232 3.19 -7.20 7.58
C ILE A 232 2.86 -8.19 8.70
N ARG A 233 1.59 -8.32 9.04
CA ARG A 233 1.05 -9.50 9.71
C ARG A 233 0.24 -10.29 8.70
N ALA A 234 0.72 -11.47 8.36
CA ALA A 234 0.10 -12.40 7.43
C ALA A 234 0.11 -13.79 8.05
N SER A 235 -0.82 -14.07 8.95
CA SER A 235 -0.91 -15.34 9.69
C SER A 235 -1.10 -16.55 8.78
N GLY A 236 -1.66 -16.34 7.59
CA GLY A 236 -1.77 -17.35 6.52
C GLY A 236 -0.49 -17.59 5.71
N GLY A 237 0.61 -16.88 6.04
CA GLY A 237 1.88 -16.94 5.32
C GLY A 237 2.04 -15.87 4.23
N ILE A 238 3.25 -15.77 3.69
CA ILE A 238 3.60 -14.85 2.59
C ILE A 238 4.12 -15.68 1.42
N LYS A 239 3.67 -15.36 0.21
CA LYS A 239 4.09 -16.02 -1.02
C LYS A 239 4.66 -15.01 -1.99
N LEU A 240 5.94 -15.16 -2.32
CA LEU A 240 6.62 -14.36 -3.34
C LEU A 240 6.87 -15.23 -4.58
N ARG A 241 6.44 -14.76 -5.75
CA ARG A 241 6.58 -15.46 -7.04
C ARG A 241 7.39 -14.61 -7.98
N THR A 242 8.35 -15.27 -8.62
CA THR A 242 9.24 -14.66 -9.62
C THR A 242 9.01 -15.21 -11.03
N SER A 243 7.97 -16.04 -11.20
CA SER A 243 7.49 -16.57 -12.47
C SER A 243 5.99 -16.28 -12.68
N ALA A 244 5.49 -16.48 -13.91
CA ALA A 244 4.09 -16.23 -14.26
C ALA A 244 3.09 -17.19 -13.58
N ALA A 245 3.53 -18.35 -13.07
CA ALA A 245 2.67 -19.35 -12.42
C ALA A 245 2.35 -18.99 -10.97
N ALA A 246 1.71 -17.85 -10.73
CA ALA A 246 1.56 -17.22 -9.40
C ALA A 246 0.79 -18.08 -8.37
N ASN A 247 -0.12 -18.96 -8.79
CA ASN A 247 -0.99 -19.74 -7.88
C ASN A 247 -0.47 -21.15 -7.57
N ALA A 248 0.57 -21.61 -8.24
CA ALA A 248 1.15 -22.93 -7.97
C ALA A 248 2.09 -22.88 -6.75
N ALA A 249 2.31 -24.03 -6.12
CA ALA A 249 3.34 -24.15 -5.09
C ALA A 249 4.74 -23.94 -5.68
N PRO A 250 5.74 -23.49 -4.91
CA PRO A 250 7.12 -23.38 -5.37
C PRO A 250 7.62 -24.71 -5.95
N GLY A 251 8.20 -24.66 -7.14
CA GLY A 251 8.73 -25.85 -7.83
C GLY A 251 7.72 -26.70 -8.58
N ALA A 252 6.42 -26.32 -8.59
CA ALA A 252 5.42 -26.97 -9.45
C ALA A 252 5.29 -26.25 -10.79
N SER A 253 5.26 -26.98 -11.90
CA SER A 253 4.96 -26.47 -13.26
C SER A 253 5.68 -25.15 -13.61
N GLY A 254 6.99 -25.07 -13.41
CA GLY A 254 7.78 -23.86 -13.75
C GLY A 254 7.60 -22.70 -12.77
N ASN A 255 6.98 -22.91 -11.62
CA ASN A 255 6.80 -21.88 -10.61
C ASN A 255 8.08 -21.71 -9.77
N THR A 256 8.72 -20.55 -9.88
CA THR A 256 9.85 -20.15 -9.05
C THR A 256 9.41 -19.10 -8.03
N GLY A 257 10.10 -19.05 -6.90
CA GLY A 257 9.82 -18.14 -5.80
C GLY A 257 9.94 -18.81 -4.44
N CYS A 258 9.52 -18.11 -3.40
CA CYS A 258 9.61 -18.58 -2.01
C CYS A 258 8.29 -18.38 -1.27
N ASP A 259 8.00 -19.27 -0.34
CA ASP A 259 6.93 -19.14 0.65
C ASP A 259 7.52 -18.98 2.05
N LEU A 260 6.95 -18.08 2.83
CA LEU A 260 7.01 -18.10 4.29
C LEU A 260 5.71 -18.74 4.78
N PRO A 261 5.68 -20.03 5.10
CA PRO A 261 4.44 -20.71 5.46
C PRO A 261 3.83 -20.17 6.75
N ALA A 262 2.54 -20.34 6.92
CA ALA A 262 1.83 -20.00 8.15
C ALA A 262 2.52 -20.60 9.37
N GLY A 263 2.80 -19.78 10.39
CA GLY A 263 3.47 -20.20 11.63
C GLY A 263 4.96 -20.53 11.49
N SER A 264 5.54 -20.43 10.29
CA SER A 264 6.98 -20.69 10.07
C SER A 264 7.81 -19.40 10.23
N GLY A 265 9.03 -19.55 10.77
CA GLY A 265 10.02 -18.49 10.83
C GLY A 265 11.05 -18.53 9.68
N SER A 266 10.89 -19.43 8.69
CA SER A 266 11.84 -19.62 7.60
C SER A 266 11.19 -19.69 6.23
N TRP A 267 11.92 -19.21 5.21
CA TRP A 267 11.51 -19.28 3.83
C TRP A 267 11.74 -20.66 3.23
N SER A 268 10.73 -21.15 2.49
CA SER A 268 10.81 -22.34 1.64
C SER A 268 10.82 -21.92 0.18
N CYS A 269 11.97 -22.06 -0.49
CA CYS A 269 12.14 -21.66 -1.87
C CYS A 269 12.08 -22.84 -2.84
N ALA A 270 11.71 -22.57 -4.09
CA ALA A 270 11.63 -23.59 -5.14
C ALA A 270 12.96 -24.29 -5.35
N SER A 271 12.97 -25.64 -5.25
CA SER A 271 14.16 -26.49 -5.50
C SER A 271 13.80 -27.79 -6.20
N SER A 272 12.65 -27.82 -6.88
CA SER A 272 12.20 -29.00 -7.63
C SER A 272 13.10 -29.27 -8.84
N ARG A 273 13.31 -30.55 -9.14
CA ARG A 273 14.02 -30.99 -10.35
C ARG A 273 13.35 -30.47 -11.63
N TYR A 274 12.02 -30.31 -11.61
CA TYR A 274 11.22 -29.87 -12.77
C TYR A 274 11.36 -28.37 -13.11
N VAL A 275 12.04 -27.59 -12.28
CA VAL A 275 12.34 -26.17 -12.53
C VAL A 275 13.85 -25.92 -12.67
N LYS A 276 14.62 -26.99 -12.84
CA LYS A 276 16.08 -26.94 -13.02
C LYS A 276 16.45 -27.67 -14.31
N GLU A 277 17.46 -27.19 -14.98
CA GLU A 277 18.03 -27.77 -16.20
C GLU A 277 19.57 -27.71 -16.18
N ASN A 278 20.24 -28.30 -17.17
CA ASN A 278 21.70 -28.28 -17.31
C ASN A 278 22.42 -28.83 -16.06
N MET A 279 21.91 -29.93 -15.50
CA MET A 279 22.50 -30.56 -14.31
C MET A 279 23.84 -31.22 -14.67
N ALA A 280 24.85 -30.95 -13.86
CA ALA A 280 26.16 -31.56 -13.95
C ALA A 280 26.63 -32.07 -12.60
N ASP A 281 27.44 -33.13 -12.59
CA ASP A 281 28.05 -33.65 -11.39
C ASP A 281 29.10 -32.67 -10.85
N VAL A 282 29.26 -32.63 -9.52
CA VAL A 282 30.18 -31.75 -8.83
C VAL A 282 31.34 -32.57 -8.29
N ASP A 283 32.55 -32.19 -8.63
CA ASP A 283 33.78 -32.73 -8.01
C ASP A 283 33.96 -32.17 -6.61
N GLY A 284 33.79 -33.04 -5.61
CA GLY A 284 33.90 -32.65 -4.19
C GLY A 284 35.31 -32.26 -3.78
N GLU A 285 36.34 -32.81 -4.40
CA GLU A 285 37.73 -32.47 -4.08
C GLU A 285 38.09 -31.08 -4.61
N ASP A 286 37.66 -30.74 -5.83
CA ASP A 286 37.79 -29.39 -6.37
C ASP A 286 37.06 -28.36 -5.50
N VAL A 287 35.83 -28.69 -5.01
CA VAL A 287 35.11 -27.83 -4.08
C VAL A 287 35.88 -27.63 -2.77
N LEU A 288 36.43 -28.71 -2.18
CA LEU A 288 37.22 -28.58 -0.94
C LEU A 288 38.49 -27.72 -1.13
N ALA A 289 39.16 -27.85 -2.26
CA ALA A 289 40.32 -27.03 -2.57
C ALA A 289 39.95 -25.54 -2.64
N LYS A 290 38.83 -25.21 -3.35
CA LYS A 290 38.32 -23.85 -3.46
C LYS A 290 37.82 -23.29 -2.13
N VAL A 291 37.16 -24.10 -1.30
CA VAL A 291 36.72 -23.70 0.05
C VAL A 291 37.94 -23.42 0.95
N HIS A 292 39.05 -24.18 0.81
CA HIS A 292 40.28 -23.94 1.55
C HIS A 292 40.90 -22.56 1.22
N ASP A 293 40.83 -22.15 -0.04
CA ASP A 293 41.50 -20.96 -0.54
C ASP A 293 40.66 -19.67 -0.36
N ILE A 294 39.32 -19.80 -0.21
CA ILE A 294 38.43 -18.64 -0.02
C ILE A 294 38.64 -18.00 1.35
N PRO A 295 38.92 -16.68 1.42
CA PRO A 295 38.95 -15.96 2.69
C PRO A 295 37.59 -15.93 3.38
N VAL A 296 37.53 -16.34 4.63
CA VAL A 296 36.35 -16.17 5.49
C VAL A 296 36.68 -15.17 6.58
N THR A 297 35.93 -14.07 6.61
CA THR A 297 36.18 -12.95 7.53
C THR A 297 34.92 -12.62 8.32
N THR A 298 35.05 -11.81 9.37
CA THR A 298 33.94 -11.20 10.05
C THR A 298 33.81 -9.73 9.67
N TRP A 299 32.58 -9.27 9.43
CA TRP A 299 32.27 -7.93 8.93
C TRP A 299 30.93 -7.42 9.45
N ASN A 300 30.60 -6.17 9.20
CA ASN A 300 29.27 -5.60 9.32
C ASN A 300 28.98 -4.72 8.10
N TYR A 301 27.70 -4.54 7.77
CA TYR A 301 27.34 -3.56 6.72
C TYR A 301 27.66 -2.13 7.18
N ILE A 302 28.04 -1.28 6.23
CA ILE A 302 28.36 0.14 6.52
C ILE A 302 27.19 0.87 7.19
N THR A 303 25.95 0.46 6.89
CA THR A 303 24.72 1.04 7.40
C THR A 303 24.20 0.40 8.70
N GLU A 304 24.89 -0.64 9.20
CA GLU A 304 24.54 -1.30 10.46
C GLU A 304 25.32 -0.71 11.65
N GLY A 305 24.86 -0.99 12.86
CA GLY A 305 25.62 -0.72 14.07
C GLY A 305 26.93 -1.53 14.10
N ARG A 306 28.00 -0.92 14.58
CA ARG A 306 29.33 -1.57 14.62
C ARG A 306 29.39 -2.81 15.51
N GLU A 307 28.43 -2.97 16.40
CA GLU A 307 28.24 -4.13 17.28
C GLU A 307 27.66 -5.35 16.57
N VAL A 308 27.01 -5.14 15.42
CA VAL A 308 26.49 -6.24 14.60
C VAL A 308 27.65 -6.91 13.85
N ARG A 309 27.79 -8.23 13.97
CA ARG A 309 28.85 -8.98 13.28
C ARG A 309 28.28 -10.12 12.46
N HIS A 310 28.71 -10.19 11.24
CA HIS A 310 28.47 -11.29 10.29
C HIS A 310 29.77 -12.05 10.04
N MET A 311 29.69 -13.25 9.49
CA MET A 311 30.83 -14.07 9.08
C MET A 311 30.52 -14.69 7.71
N GLY A 312 31.48 -14.63 6.81
CA GLY A 312 31.37 -15.24 5.49
C GLY A 312 32.46 -14.73 4.52
N PRO A 313 32.49 -15.31 3.33
CA PRO A 313 33.32 -14.80 2.24
C PRO A 313 32.71 -13.54 1.62
N PHE A 314 33.47 -12.78 0.88
CA PHE A 314 32.96 -11.76 -0.02
C PHE A 314 32.44 -12.38 -1.32
N ALA A 315 31.44 -11.73 -1.92
CA ALA A 315 30.81 -12.20 -3.16
C ALA A 315 31.81 -12.28 -4.33
N GLN A 316 32.77 -11.37 -4.39
CA GLN A 316 33.81 -11.36 -5.40
C GLN A 316 34.69 -12.63 -5.33
N ASP A 317 35.08 -13.03 -4.13
CA ASP A 317 35.92 -14.23 -3.92
C ASP A 317 35.14 -15.51 -4.22
N PHE A 318 33.88 -15.56 -3.75
CA PHE A 318 32.97 -16.68 -4.00
C PHE A 318 32.69 -16.85 -5.50
N TYR A 319 32.36 -15.77 -6.20
CA TYR A 319 32.08 -15.81 -7.64
C TYR A 319 33.36 -16.19 -8.44
N SER A 320 34.53 -15.65 -8.05
CA SER A 320 35.81 -16.01 -8.68
C SER A 320 36.12 -17.50 -8.58
N ALA A 321 35.86 -18.10 -7.39
CA ALA A 321 36.18 -19.50 -7.13
C ALA A 321 35.18 -20.47 -7.79
N PHE A 322 33.87 -20.18 -7.71
CA PHE A 322 32.82 -21.14 -8.06
C PHE A 322 32.03 -20.78 -9.33
N GLN A 323 32.06 -19.55 -9.82
CA GLN A 323 31.26 -19.06 -10.96
C GLN A 323 29.78 -19.35 -10.80
N LEU A 324 29.25 -19.27 -9.55
CA LEU A 324 27.87 -19.48 -9.20
C LEU A 324 27.16 -18.16 -8.94
N GLY A 325 25.87 -18.08 -9.23
CA GLY A 325 25.06 -16.86 -9.10
C GLY A 325 25.04 -16.02 -10.38
N THR A 326 24.43 -14.84 -10.28
CA THR A 326 24.22 -13.94 -11.44
C THR A 326 25.31 -12.89 -11.60
N ASP A 327 26.03 -12.59 -10.53
CA ASP A 327 27.07 -11.54 -10.50
C ASP A 327 28.04 -11.74 -9.33
N SER A 328 29.06 -10.89 -9.27
CA SER A 328 30.10 -10.92 -8.25
C SER A 328 29.83 -10.00 -7.03
N THR A 329 28.63 -9.47 -6.89
CA THR A 329 28.28 -8.52 -5.81
C THR A 329 27.32 -9.10 -4.79
N SER A 330 26.74 -10.27 -5.09
CA SER A 330 25.79 -10.99 -4.23
C SER A 330 26.13 -12.49 -4.15
N ILE A 331 25.74 -13.14 -3.04
CA ILE A 331 25.83 -14.59 -2.89
C ILE A 331 24.42 -15.14 -2.64
N GLY A 332 23.95 -16.02 -3.53
CA GLY A 332 22.69 -16.74 -3.36
C GLY A 332 22.74 -17.71 -2.18
N MET A 333 21.75 -17.66 -1.28
CA MET A 333 21.66 -18.61 -0.16
C MET A 333 21.64 -20.07 -0.62
N VAL A 334 21.08 -20.35 -1.79
CA VAL A 334 21.05 -21.68 -2.39
C VAL A 334 22.46 -22.10 -2.83
N ASP A 335 23.23 -21.17 -3.38
CA ASP A 335 24.55 -21.45 -3.95
C ASP A 335 25.58 -21.75 -2.84
N ILE A 336 25.66 -20.89 -1.82
CA ILE A 336 26.58 -21.11 -0.69
C ILE A 336 26.22 -22.39 0.09
N ASN A 337 24.92 -22.70 0.26
CA ASN A 337 24.49 -23.94 0.91
C ASN A 337 24.80 -25.16 0.03
N GLY A 338 24.74 -25.06 -1.28
CA GLY A 338 25.14 -26.10 -2.22
C GLY A 338 26.64 -26.40 -2.11
N VAL A 339 27.49 -25.39 -2.09
CA VAL A 339 28.95 -25.52 -1.90
C VAL A 339 29.27 -26.16 -0.53
N ASN A 340 28.60 -25.71 0.54
CA ASN A 340 28.77 -26.30 1.88
C ASN A 340 28.41 -27.79 1.89
N LEU A 341 27.28 -28.18 1.26
CA LEU A 341 26.87 -29.58 1.19
C LEU A 341 27.86 -30.44 0.39
N ALA A 342 28.39 -29.93 -0.74
CA ALA A 342 29.38 -30.62 -1.54
C ALA A 342 30.70 -30.82 -0.76
N ALA A 343 31.15 -29.78 -0.06
CA ALA A 343 32.34 -29.85 0.81
C ALA A 343 32.19 -30.85 1.95
N ILE A 344 31.01 -30.87 2.63
CA ILE A 344 30.71 -31.82 3.71
C ILE A 344 30.72 -33.25 3.18
N LYS A 345 30.16 -33.53 2.01
CA LYS A 345 30.17 -34.88 1.40
C LYS A 345 31.61 -35.34 1.10
N ALA A 346 32.43 -34.47 0.55
CA ALA A 346 33.83 -34.78 0.27
C ALA A 346 34.65 -35.05 1.55
N LEU A 347 34.43 -34.25 2.60
CA LEU A 347 35.05 -34.48 3.92
C LEU A 347 34.58 -35.81 4.54
N GLU A 348 33.31 -36.19 4.41
CA GLU A 348 32.81 -37.49 4.89
C GLU A 348 33.48 -38.64 4.15
N GLN A 349 33.61 -38.55 2.84
CA GLN A 349 34.31 -39.54 2.04
C GLN A 349 35.79 -39.68 2.47
N ARG A 350 36.54 -38.57 2.54
CA ARG A 350 37.95 -38.58 3.06
C ARG A 350 38.03 -39.18 4.44
N THR A 351 37.10 -38.87 5.33
CA THR A 351 37.10 -39.40 6.71
C THR A 351 36.89 -40.90 6.72
N THR A 352 36.02 -41.41 5.86
CA THR A 352 35.76 -42.87 5.73
C THR A 352 36.96 -43.58 5.14
N GLU A 353 37.60 -43.03 4.10
CA GLU A 353 38.84 -43.55 3.52
C GLU A 353 40.00 -43.58 4.53
N LEU A 354 40.20 -42.51 5.29
CA LEU A 354 41.20 -42.43 6.35
C LEU A 354 40.98 -43.45 7.45
N LYS A 355 39.72 -43.68 7.91
CA LYS A 355 39.41 -44.72 8.87
C LYS A 355 39.74 -46.13 8.33
N ALA A 356 39.43 -46.41 7.07
CA ALA A 356 39.74 -47.68 6.44
C ALA A 356 41.26 -47.87 6.31
N ALA A 357 42.02 -46.81 5.92
CA ALA A 357 43.47 -46.83 5.85
C ALA A 357 44.11 -47.06 7.24
N GLN A 358 43.55 -46.42 8.30
CA GLN A 358 44.05 -46.58 9.65
C GLN A 358 43.87 -48.04 10.11
N LEU A 359 42.69 -48.68 9.90
CA LEU A 359 42.45 -50.06 10.24
C LEU A 359 43.41 -50.99 9.52
N ALA A 360 43.63 -50.77 8.21
CA ALA A 360 44.59 -51.55 7.42
C ALA A 360 46.02 -51.37 7.92
N LEU A 361 46.39 -50.15 8.38
CA LEU A 361 47.69 -49.89 9.00
C LEU A 361 47.84 -50.62 10.32
N ASP A 362 46.85 -50.62 11.17
CA ASP A 362 46.86 -51.31 12.48
C ASP A 362 46.99 -52.83 12.31
N GLU A 363 46.30 -53.41 11.32
CA GLU A 363 46.48 -54.81 10.95
C GLU A 363 47.90 -55.15 10.49
N LYS A 364 48.51 -54.28 9.66
CA LYS A 364 49.89 -54.46 9.23
C LYS A 364 50.87 -54.31 10.38
N MET A 365 50.67 -53.39 11.29
CA MET A 365 51.47 -53.21 12.51
C MET A 365 51.43 -54.49 13.38
N GLN A 366 50.25 -54.99 13.63
CA GLN A 366 50.10 -56.25 14.37
C GLN A 366 50.82 -57.44 13.72
N ARG A 367 50.73 -57.51 12.38
CA ARG A 367 51.42 -58.54 11.61
C ARG A 367 52.93 -58.39 11.66
N LEU A 368 53.48 -57.18 11.59
CA LEU A 368 54.89 -56.86 11.77
C LEU A 368 55.37 -57.32 13.16
N GLU A 369 54.65 -56.96 14.21
CA GLU A 369 54.98 -57.36 15.60
C GLU A 369 55.03 -58.87 15.76
N GLN A 370 54.07 -59.61 15.18
CA GLN A 370 54.07 -61.06 15.15
C GLN A 370 55.28 -61.64 14.42
N LEU A 371 55.68 -61.04 13.27
CA LEU A 371 56.85 -61.45 12.50
C LEU A 371 58.12 -61.18 13.28
N GLU A 372 58.27 -60.04 13.91
CA GLU A 372 59.42 -59.69 14.75
C GLU A 372 59.56 -60.69 15.91
N GLN A 373 58.52 -61.04 16.60
CA GLN A 373 58.52 -62.08 17.65
C GLN A 373 58.92 -63.43 17.09
N ARG A 374 58.45 -63.77 15.88
CA ARG A 374 58.79 -65.03 15.22
C ARG A 374 60.30 -65.05 14.86
N VAL A 375 60.83 -63.97 14.30
CA VAL A 375 62.29 -63.83 14.00
C VAL A 375 63.08 -63.94 15.27
N ALA A 376 62.78 -63.25 16.36
CA ALA A 376 63.45 -63.33 17.64
C ALA A 376 63.50 -64.77 18.22
N ARG A 377 62.36 -65.52 18.06
CA ARG A 377 62.34 -66.97 18.45
C ARG A 377 63.25 -67.82 17.58
N LEU A 378 63.24 -67.60 16.28
CA LEU A 378 64.17 -68.34 15.37
C LEU A 378 65.62 -68.05 15.63
N GLU A 379 66.01 -66.80 15.81
CA GLU A 379 67.35 -66.40 16.22
C GLU A 379 67.74 -67.06 17.55
N THR A 380 66.88 -67.11 18.51
CA THR A 380 67.14 -67.76 19.80
C THR A 380 67.34 -69.28 19.63
N ALA A 381 66.51 -69.90 18.77
CA ALA A 381 66.65 -71.34 18.46
C ALA A 381 67.91 -71.65 17.71
N LEU A 382 68.32 -70.85 16.74
CA LEU A 382 69.60 -70.97 15.99
C LEU A 382 70.80 -70.83 16.93
N ARG A 383 70.79 -69.86 17.87
CA ARG A 383 71.87 -69.71 18.89
C ARG A 383 71.97 -70.90 19.83
N LYS A 384 70.85 -71.63 20.07
CA LYS A 384 70.88 -72.86 20.88
C LYS A 384 71.42 -74.06 20.12
N GLN A 385 71.29 -74.11 18.78
CA GLN A 385 71.86 -75.21 17.96
C GLN A 385 73.32 -75.05 17.59
N SER A 386 73.90 -73.84 17.76
CA SER A 386 75.27 -73.51 17.50
C SER A 386 76.19 -73.63 18.73
N LYS A 387 75.65 -74.06 19.87
CA LYS A 387 76.38 -74.47 21.07
C LYS A 387 76.34 -75.98 21.21
#